data_94b5666287c37ccc77406d572cccc44f
#
_entry.id   94b5666287c37ccc77406d572cccc44f
#
_cell.length_a   1.000
_cell.length_b   1.000
_cell.length_c   1.000
_cell.angle_alpha   90.00
_cell.angle_beta   90.00
_cell.angle_gamma   90.00
#
_symmetry.space_group_name_H-M   'P 1'
#
loop_
_entity.id
_entity.type
_entity.pdbx_description
1 polymer ?
#
loop_
_entity_poly.entity_id
_entity_poly.type
_entity_poly.pdbx_seq_one_letter_code
_entity_poly.pdbx_strand_id
1 'polypeptide(L)'
;MTREEQSVKMGKRLKALREETPLNGKKMSHEKLKEKLKEIYGVEISRDSLMNYEVSDVNHSKFGTNLKMNVEYLNCLSSFYGVSTDYLLGRSDAKTANEDIQVACKTTGLSSDAIESLRFDHSQSKRRDIFAFEDFLIKESYVTFWAVQMRN
;
A
#
# COMPACT_ATOMS: atom_id res chain seq x y z
N MET A 1 -13.91 14.20 -4.98
CA MET A 1 -14.33 12.80 -4.76
C MET A 1 -15.67 12.81 -4.05
N THR A 2 -16.69 12.23 -4.67
CA THR A 2 -18.01 12.08 -4.07
C THR A 2 -18.01 11.00 -2.98
N ARG A 3 -19.07 10.96 -2.16
CA ARG A 3 -19.22 9.91 -1.13
C ARG A 3 -19.36 8.51 -1.76
N GLU A 4 -19.99 8.42 -2.91
CA GLU A 4 -20.12 7.16 -3.66
C GLU A 4 -18.78 6.69 -4.21
N GLU A 5 -18.04 7.57 -4.87
CA GLU A 5 -16.68 7.27 -5.35
C GLU A 5 -15.76 6.82 -4.20
N GLN A 6 -15.87 7.46 -3.04
CA GLN A 6 -15.10 7.08 -1.86
C GLN A 6 -15.45 5.66 -1.40
N SER A 7 -16.74 5.32 -1.31
CA SER A 7 -17.20 3.99 -0.93
C SER A 7 -16.72 2.92 -1.90
N VAL A 8 -16.84 3.17 -3.20
CA VAL A 8 -16.36 2.26 -4.26
C VAL A 8 -14.85 2.03 -4.12
N LYS A 9 -14.08 3.10 -3.97
CA LYS A 9 -12.61 3.05 -3.87
C LYS A 9 -12.18 2.29 -2.61
N MET A 10 -12.79 2.58 -1.47
CA MET A 10 -12.52 1.91 -0.20
C MET A 10 -12.84 0.42 -0.26
N GLY A 11 -14.01 0.03 -0.78
CA GLY A 11 -14.42 -1.37 -0.90
C GLY A 11 -13.46 -2.17 -1.80
N LYS A 12 -13.10 -1.61 -2.97
CA LYS A 12 -12.13 -2.24 -3.88
C LYS A 12 -10.76 -2.42 -3.23
N ARG A 13 -10.27 -1.42 -2.48
CA ARG A 13 -8.97 -1.47 -1.80
C ARG A 13 -8.94 -2.52 -0.69
N LEU A 14 -9.96 -2.56 0.16
CA LEU A 14 -10.07 -3.57 1.22
C LEU A 14 -10.07 -4.98 0.64
N LYS A 15 -10.84 -5.22 -0.42
CA LYS A 15 -10.86 -6.51 -1.12
C LYS A 15 -9.50 -6.87 -1.71
N ALA A 16 -8.87 -5.95 -2.43
CA ALA A 16 -7.55 -6.16 -3.02
C ALA A 16 -6.50 -6.49 -1.97
N LEU A 17 -6.42 -5.71 -0.89
CA LEU A 17 -5.48 -5.93 0.21
C LEU A 17 -5.67 -7.32 0.85
N ARG A 18 -6.91 -7.74 1.11
CA ARG A 18 -7.16 -9.08 1.64
C ARG A 18 -6.71 -10.18 0.67
N GLU A 19 -6.96 -10.00 -0.62
CA GLU A 19 -6.58 -10.98 -1.64
C GLU A 19 -5.06 -10.98 -1.92
N GLU A 20 -4.39 -9.85 -1.75
CA GLU A 20 -2.94 -9.69 -1.87
C GLU A 20 -2.18 -10.16 -0.62
N THR A 21 -2.86 -10.37 0.51
CA THR A 21 -2.26 -10.87 1.75
C THR A 21 -2.47 -12.39 1.84
N PRO A 22 -1.57 -13.23 1.27
CA PRO A 22 -1.78 -14.66 1.24
C PRO A 22 -1.57 -15.29 2.63
N LEU A 23 -2.39 -16.26 2.97
CA LEU A 23 -2.18 -17.13 4.11
C LEU A 23 -1.96 -18.57 3.60
N ASN A 24 -0.78 -19.14 3.86
CA ASN A 24 -0.41 -20.47 3.37
C ASN A 24 -0.58 -20.64 1.85
N GLY A 25 -0.19 -19.62 1.07
CA GLY A 25 -0.27 -19.64 -0.40
C GLY A 25 -1.68 -19.50 -0.99
N LYS A 26 -2.70 -19.25 -0.16
CA LYS A 26 -4.09 -19.03 -0.59
C LYS A 26 -4.56 -17.63 -0.21
N LYS A 27 -5.48 -17.05 -1.00
CA LYS A 27 -6.15 -15.79 -0.67
C LYS A 27 -6.78 -15.88 0.72
N MET A 28 -6.61 -14.83 1.54
CA MET A 28 -7.17 -14.78 2.89
C MET A 28 -8.70 -14.72 2.82
N SER A 29 -9.37 -15.62 3.55
CA SER A 29 -10.82 -15.57 3.72
C SER A 29 -11.20 -14.55 4.79
N HIS A 30 -12.46 -14.05 4.76
CA HIS A 30 -12.97 -13.13 5.78
C HIS A 30 -12.97 -13.75 7.20
N GLU A 31 -13.18 -15.06 7.31
CA GLU A 31 -13.12 -15.75 8.60
C GLU A 31 -11.69 -15.75 9.15
N LYS A 32 -10.70 -16.02 8.29
CA LYS A 32 -9.29 -15.95 8.70
C LYS A 32 -8.84 -14.54 9.03
N LEU A 33 -9.32 -13.55 8.29
CA LEU A 33 -9.05 -12.14 8.60
C LEU A 33 -9.61 -11.79 9.99
N LYS A 34 -10.86 -12.15 10.29
CA LYS A 34 -11.48 -11.96 11.60
C LYS A 34 -10.65 -12.58 12.73
N GLU A 35 -10.23 -13.86 12.56
CA GLU A 35 -9.39 -14.56 13.54
C GLU A 35 -8.07 -13.81 13.78
N LYS A 36 -7.40 -13.36 12.71
CA LYS A 36 -6.13 -12.63 12.81
C LYS A 36 -6.27 -11.27 13.46
N LEU A 37 -7.31 -10.51 13.15
CA LEU A 37 -7.56 -9.22 13.78
C LEU A 37 -7.82 -9.39 15.29
N LYS A 38 -8.56 -10.42 15.69
CA LYS A 38 -8.77 -10.73 17.10
C LYS A 38 -7.47 -11.17 17.78
N GLU A 39 -6.67 -12.05 17.15
CA GLU A 39 -5.41 -12.57 17.69
C GLU A 39 -4.38 -11.45 17.90
N ILE A 40 -4.19 -10.57 16.93
CA ILE A 40 -3.11 -9.57 16.93
C ILE A 40 -3.50 -8.30 17.69
N TYR A 41 -4.74 -7.82 17.51
CA TYR A 41 -5.19 -6.52 18.01
C TYR A 41 -6.25 -6.60 19.09
N GLY A 42 -6.79 -7.80 19.38
CA GLY A 42 -7.89 -7.98 20.33
C GLY A 42 -9.23 -7.42 19.82
N VAL A 43 -9.32 -7.02 18.57
CA VAL A 43 -10.49 -6.37 17.97
C VAL A 43 -11.40 -7.40 17.33
N GLU A 44 -12.68 -7.42 17.74
CA GLU A 44 -13.68 -8.32 17.19
C GLU A 44 -14.51 -7.63 16.09
N ILE A 45 -14.22 -7.95 14.85
CA ILE A 45 -15.02 -7.52 13.68
C ILE A 45 -15.75 -8.76 13.17
N SER A 46 -17.07 -8.69 13.00
CA SER A 46 -17.81 -9.84 12.47
C SER A 46 -17.43 -10.11 11.02
N ARG A 47 -17.47 -11.38 10.60
CA ARG A 47 -17.25 -11.78 9.21
C ARG A 47 -18.15 -11.00 8.24
N ASP A 48 -19.43 -10.84 8.60
CA ASP A 48 -20.40 -10.13 7.76
C ASP A 48 -20.08 -8.63 7.64
N SER A 49 -19.57 -8.01 8.71
CA SER A 49 -19.07 -6.63 8.64
C SER A 49 -17.89 -6.51 7.68
N LEU A 50 -16.91 -7.41 7.76
CA LEU A 50 -15.76 -7.43 6.86
C LEU A 50 -16.21 -7.60 5.39
N MET A 51 -17.15 -8.51 5.13
CA MET A 51 -17.72 -8.68 3.79
C MET A 51 -18.43 -7.42 3.31
N ASN A 52 -19.24 -6.78 4.16
CA ASN A 52 -19.98 -5.57 3.82
C ASN A 52 -19.06 -4.36 3.56
N TYR A 53 -17.89 -4.30 4.23
CA TYR A 53 -16.91 -3.24 3.99
C TYR A 53 -16.23 -3.34 2.60
N GLU A 54 -16.19 -4.53 2.01
CA GLU A 54 -15.64 -4.76 0.66
C GLU A 54 -16.66 -4.50 -0.47
N VAL A 55 -17.91 -4.20 -0.15
CA VAL A 55 -18.94 -3.91 -1.16
C VAL A 55 -18.59 -2.62 -1.90
N SER A 56 -18.44 -2.75 -3.22
CA SER A 56 -18.13 -1.65 -4.15
C SER A 56 -19.17 -1.48 -5.26
N ASP A 57 -20.19 -2.34 -5.31
CA ASP A 57 -21.31 -2.22 -6.23
C ASP A 57 -22.34 -1.26 -5.65
N VAL A 58 -22.61 -0.18 -6.38
CA VAL A 58 -23.55 0.89 -5.98
C VAL A 58 -25.00 0.40 -5.83
N ASN A 59 -25.37 -0.67 -6.54
CA ASN A 59 -26.70 -1.27 -6.48
C ASN A 59 -26.87 -2.29 -5.34
N HIS A 60 -25.79 -2.62 -4.65
CA HIS A 60 -25.84 -3.60 -3.57
C HIS A 60 -26.48 -3.00 -2.30
N SER A 61 -27.38 -3.75 -1.64
CA SER A 61 -28.13 -3.29 -0.44
C SER A 61 -27.23 -2.84 0.73
N LYS A 62 -25.98 -3.31 0.79
CA LYS A 62 -24.97 -2.96 1.81
C LYS A 62 -23.97 -1.92 1.32
N PHE A 63 -24.20 -1.32 0.14
CA PHE A 63 -23.32 -0.26 -0.35
C PHE A 63 -23.21 0.91 0.64
N GLY A 64 -22.03 1.47 0.80
CA GLY A 64 -21.76 2.56 1.71
C GLY A 64 -21.57 2.16 3.19
N THR A 65 -21.66 0.87 3.53
CA THR A 65 -21.42 0.39 4.90
C THR A 65 -19.97 0.66 5.35
N ASN A 66 -19.02 0.60 4.45
CA ASN A 66 -17.61 0.91 4.72
C ASN A 66 -17.40 2.35 5.22
N LEU A 67 -18.19 3.32 4.75
CA LEU A 67 -18.13 4.71 5.22
C LEU A 67 -18.71 4.93 6.64
N LYS A 68 -19.32 3.90 7.20
CA LYS A 68 -19.83 3.88 8.58
C LYS A 68 -18.94 3.07 9.54
N MET A 69 -17.78 2.62 9.04
CA MET A 69 -16.78 1.93 9.85
C MET A 69 -16.33 2.83 10.99
N ASN A 70 -16.25 2.28 12.22
CA ASN A 70 -15.71 3.04 13.34
C ASN A 70 -14.18 3.23 13.19
N VAL A 71 -13.65 4.20 13.92
CA VAL A 71 -12.23 4.56 13.85
C VAL A 71 -11.33 3.42 14.31
N GLU A 72 -11.76 2.65 15.32
CA GLU A 72 -11.01 1.50 15.83
C GLU A 72 -10.82 0.44 14.75
N TYR A 73 -11.88 0.08 14.02
CA TYR A 73 -11.82 -0.90 12.93
C TYR A 73 -10.98 -0.39 11.76
N LEU A 74 -11.11 0.91 11.43
CA LEU A 74 -10.31 1.54 10.38
C LEU A 74 -8.81 1.48 10.71
N ASN A 75 -8.44 1.85 11.94
CA ASN A 75 -7.05 1.80 12.41
C ASN A 75 -6.52 0.36 12.45
N CYS A 76 -7.33 -0.58 12.93
CA CYS A 76 -6.97 -1.99 12.99
C CYS A 76 -6.67 -2.55 11.59
N LEU A 77 -7.55 -2.31 10.61
CA LEU A 77 -7.35 -2.76 9.23
C LEU A 77 -6.17 -2.06 8.56
N SER A 78 -5.99 -0.76 8.80
CA SER A 78 -4.85 0.01 8.33
C SER A 78 -3.53 -0.59 8.81
N SER A 79 -3.42 -0.85 10.11
CA SER A 79 -2.23 -1.45 10.73
C SER A 79 -2.00 -2.89 10.26
N PHE A 80 -3.06 -3.69 10.13
CA PHE A 80 -2.97 -5.07 9.67
C PHE A 80 -2.43 -5.19 8.24
N TYR A 81 -2.89 -4.32 7.34
CA TYR A 81 -2.45 -4.30 5.96
C TYR A 81 -1.18 -3.45 5.72
N GLY A 82 -0.66 -2.79 6.75
CA GLY A 82 0.52 -1.92 6.61
C GLY A 82 0.29 -0.71 5.70
N VAL A 83 -0.94 -0.18 5.65
CA VAL A 83 -1.30 0.96 4.80
C VAL A 83 -1.82 2.12 5.63
N SER A 84 -1.81 3.33 5.08
CA SER A 84 -2.38 4.50 5.75
C SER A 84 -3.92 4.47 5.75
N THR A 85 -4.53 5.07 6.78
CA THR A 85 -5.99 5.28 6.81
C THR A 85 -6.45 6.13 5.64
N ASP A 86 -5.67 7.12 5.20
CA ASP A 86 -5.99 7.95 4.04
C ASP A 86 -5.97 7.15 2.73
N TYR A 87 -5.08 6.17 2.61
CA TYR A 87 -5.14 5.20 1.52
C TYR A 87 -6.45 4.43 1.56
N LEU A 88 -6.83 3.82 2.69
CA LEU A 88 -8.09 3.07 2.82
C LEU A 88 -9.29 3.95 2.49
N LEU A 89 -9.34 5.18 2.99
CA LEU A 89 -10.41 6.15 2.75
C LEU A 89 -10.42 6.72 1.32
N GLY A 90 -9.45 6.36 0.49
CA GLY A 90 -9.37 6.83 -0.90
C GLY A 90 -8.86 8.27 -1.07
N ARG A 91 -8.38 8.91 -0.01
CA ARG A 91 -7.87 10.29 -0.01
C ARG A 91 -6.45 10.39 -0.58
N SER A 92 -5.66 9.31 -0.44
CA SER A 92 -4.31 9.18 -0.99
C SER A 92 -4.22 7.93 -1.86
N ASP A 93 -3.41 7.95 -2.90
CA ASP A 93 -3.07 6.77 -3.69
C ASP A 93 -1.76 6.10 -3.21
N ALA A 94 -1.00 6.81 -2.35
CA ALA A 94 0.14 6.22 -1.67
C ALA A 94 -0.32 5.32 -0.51
N LYS A 95 0.15 4.06 -0.47
CA LYS A 95 -0.20 3.10 0.59
C LYS A 95 0.34 3.54 1.96
N THR A 96 1.50 4.16 2.02
CA THR A 96 2.14 4.59 3.25
C THR A 96 1.74 6.00 3.68
N ALA A 97 1.74 6.25 5.01
CA ALA A 97 1.60 7.57 5.60
C ALA A 97 2.94 8.33 5.72
N ASN A 98 4.06 7.69 5.41
CA ASN A 98 5.39 8.31 5.50
C ASN A 98 5.51 9.43 4.45
N GLU A 99 5.64 10.68 4.91
CA GLU A 99 5.71 11.86 4.05
C GLU A 99 6.89 11.81 3.09
N ASP A 100 8.04 11.32 3.55
CA ASP A 100 9.25 11.20 2.72
C ASP A 100 9.02 10.25 1.54
N ILE A 101 8.34 9.11 1.81
CA ILE A 101 7.99 8.14 0.78
C ILE A 101 6.94 8.74 -0.17
N GLN A 102 5.96 9.47 0.34
CA GLN A 102 4.97 10.13 -0.53
C GLN A 102 5.61 11.18 -1.44
N VAL A 103 6.54 11.97 -0.91
CA VAL A 103 7.31 12.95 -1.71
C VAL A 103 8.16 12.21 -2.75
N ALA A 104 8.86 11.16 -2.35
CA ALA A 104 9.65 10.34 -3.28
C ALA A 104 8.80 9.75 -4.40
N CYS A 105 7.62 9.18 -4.09
CA CYS A 105 6.68 8.67 -5.08
C CYS A 105 6.25 9.75 -6.09
N LYS A 106 5.90 10.94 -5.58
CA LYS A 106 5.47 12.06 -6.44
C LYS A 106 6.60 12.55 -7.36
N THR A 107 7.83 12.58 -6.84
CA THR A 107 9.00 13.10 -7.58
C THR A 107 9.52 12.10 -8.60
N THR A 108 9.55 10.81 -8.25
CA THR A 108 10.15 9.75 -9.09
C THR A 108 9.14 9.03 -9.97
N GLY A 109 7.84 9.09 -9.64
CA GLY A 109 6.79 8.28 -10.28
C GLY A 109 6.80 6.81 -9.87
N LEU A 110 7.65 6.41 -8.90
CA LEU A 110 7.71 5.04 -8.40
C LEU A 110 6.58 4.78 -7.38
N SER A 111 6.20 3.51 -7.25
CA SER A 111 5.26 3.09 -6.19
C SER A 111 5.90 3.17 -4.80
N SER A 112 5.08 3.27 -3.75
CA SER A 112 5.56 3.24 -2.36
C SER A 112 6.32 1.95 -2.04
N ASP A 113 5.88 0.82 -2.57
CA ASP A 113 6.53 -0.48 -2.37
C ASP A 113 7.93 -0.52 -3.00
N ALA A 114 8.09 0.11 -4.19
CA ALA A 114 9.38 0.24 -4.84
C ALA A 114 10.34 1.14 -4.05
N ILE A 115 9.85 2.28 -3.54
CA ILE A 115 10.64 3.18 -2.69
C ILE A 115 11.05 2.50 -1.38
N GLU A 116 10.15 1.75 -0.74
CA GLU A 116 10.45 1.01 0.48
C GLU A 116 11.46 -0.11 0.24
N SER A 117 11.37 -0.82 -0.88
CA SER A 117 12.35 -1.85 -1.27
C SER A 117 13.75 -1.24 -1.44
N LEU A 118 13.86 -0.10 -2.10
CA LEU A 118 15.13 0.63 -2.24
C LEU A 118 15.69 1.07 -0.88
N ARG A 119 14.83 1.54 0.04
CA ARG A 119 15.25 1.90 1.42
C ARG A 119 15.72 0.68 2.20
N PHE A 120 15.03 -0.46 2.05
CA PHE A 120 15.41 -1.71 2.73
C PHE A 120 16.78 -2.19 2.27
N ASP A 121 17.03 -2.24 0.96
CA ASP A 121 18.32 -2.60 0.39
C ASP A 121 19.43 -1.67 0.90
N HIS A 122 19.18 -0.37 0.92
CA HIS A 122 20.12 0.61 1.46
C HIS A 122 20.41 0.41 2.95
N SER A 123 19.40 0.07 3.77
CA SER A 123 19.54 -0.13 5.21
C SER A 123 20.26 -1.45 5.58
N GLN A 124 20.08 -2.51 4.79
CA GLN A 124 20.71 -3.82 4.97
C GLN A 124 22.12 -3.87 4.41
N SER A 125 22.45 -3.00 3.48
CA SER A 125 23.77 -2.91 2.89
C SER A 125 24.78 -2.31 3.89
N LYS A 126 25.39 -3.16 4.70
CA LYS A 126 26.67 -2.88 5.38
C LYS A 126 27.83 -2.78 4.37
N ARG A 127 27.59 -2.95 3.08
CA ARG A 127 28.59 -2.86 2.02
C ARG A 127 28.52 -1.46 1.40
N ARG A 128 29.22 -0.52 2.00
CA ARG A 128 29.51 0.81 1.40
C ARG A 128 30.10 0.70 -0.01
N ASP A 129 30.65 -0.45 -0.35
CA ASP A 129 31.34 -0.69 -1.63
C ASP A 129 30.38 -0.88 -2.81
N ILE A 130 29.16 -1.39 -2.60
CA ILE A 130 28.18 -1.60 -3.69
C ILE A 130 27.59 -0.27 -4.15
N PHE A 131 27.24 0.63 -3.23
CA PHE A 131 26.70 1.95 -3.60
C PHE A 131 27.74 2.85 -4.26
N ALA A 132 29.00 2.80 -3.81
CA ALA A 132 30.08 3.49 -4.49
C ALA A 132 30.27 2.98 -5.92
N PHE A 133 30.02 1.69 -6.17
CA PHE A 133 30.09 1.08 -7.50
C PHE A 133 28.88 1.44 -8.36
N GLU A 134 27.67 1.46 -7.81
CA GLU A 134 26.46 1.89 -8.51
C GLU A 134 26.50 3.38 -8.85
N ASP A 135 26.91 4.24 -7.92
CA ASP A 135 27.15 5.67 -8.18
C ASP A 135 28.24 5.91 -9.24
N PHE A 136 29.29 5.08 -9.23
CA PHE A 136 30.31 5.11 -10.24
C PHE A 136 29.77 4.71 -11.62
N LEU A 137 29.00 3.63 -11.72
CA LEU A 137 28.39 3.17 -12.99
C LEU A 137 27.41 4.20 -13.56
N ILE A 138 26.61 4.84 -12.70
CA ILE A 138 25.68 5.90 -13.10
C ILE A 138 26.45 7.09 -13.65
N LYS A 139 27.49 7.55 -12.96
CA LYS A 139 28.33 8.68 -13.41
C LYS A 139 29.05 8.37 -14.71
N GLU A 140 29.64 7.19 -14.82
CA GLU A 140 30.34 6.77 -16.05
C GLU A 140 29.37 6.61 -17.24
N SER A 141 28.14 6.09 -17.03
CA SER A 141 27.16 5.99 -18.11
C SER A 141 26.67 7.36 -18.59
N TYR A 142 26.53 8.36 -17.71
CA TYR A 142 26.25 9.73 -18.10
C TYR A 142 27.39 10.37 -18.88
N VAL A 143 28.64 10.18 -18.45
CA VAL A 143 29.83 10.73 -19.14
C VAL A 143 29.99 10.13 -20.54
N THR A 144 29.79 8.81 -20.68
CA THR A 144 29.85 8.14 -21.99
C THR A 144 28.71 8.55 -22.90
N PHE A 145 27.50 8.71 -22.37
CA PHE A 145 26.35 9.20 -23.15
C PHE A 145 26.60 10.62 -23.70
N TRP A 146 27.07 11.54 -22.87
CA TRP A 146 27.39 12.91 -23.29
C TRP A 146 28.59 12.97 -24.26
N ALA A 147 29.62 12.14 -24.05
CA ALA A 147 30.78 12.08 -24.92
C ALA A 147 30.42 11.58 -26.36
N VAL A 148 29.40 10.70 -26.45
CA VAL A 148 28.90 10.22 -27.77
C VAL A 148 28.03 11.29 -28.42
N GLN A 149 27.23 12.06 -27.67
CA GLN A 149 26.40 13.13 -28.25
C GLN A 149 27.23 14.32 -28.77
N MET A 150 28.40 14.60 -28.20
CA MET A 150 29.25 15.72 -28.61
C MET A 150 30.17 15.39 -29.77
N ARG A 151 30.15 14.16 -30.29
CA ARG A 151 30.97 13.72 -31.45
C ARG A 151 30.23 13.74 -32.81
N ASN A 152 28.96 14.10 -32.78
CA ASN A 152 28.13 14.31 -33.97
C ASN A 152 27.75 15.80 -34.06
#